data_29b5a1ffc5f6994547ddff8573d48c27
#
_entry.id   29b5a1ffc5f6994547ddff8573d48c27
#
_cell.length_a   1.000
_cell.length_b   1.000
_cell.length_c   1.000
_cell.angle_alpha   90.00
_cell.angle_beta   90.00
_cell.angle_gamma   90.00
#
_symmetry.space_group_name_H-M   'P 1'
#
loop_
_entity.id
_entity.type
_entity.pdbx_description
1 polymer ?
#
loop_
_entity_poly.entity_id
_entity_poly.type
_entity_poly.pdbx_seq_one_letter_code
_entity_poly.pdbx_strand_id
1 'polypeptide(L)'
;MLFRSVSALAALGGLEIAGICGLCLGGAAHRMAVMVDGFISSAGALVAMRINPAVADYLVFSHCSVELGHRVFFEREGLRPLLDLDMRLGEGTGAAVAMQLLEDGVRIYNEMATFAEVGITPGA
;
A
#
# COMPACT_ATOMS: atom_id res chain seq x y z
N MET A 1 17.82 -5.78 12.50
CA MET A 1 17.18 -5.75 11.18
C MET A 1 17.35 -4.42 10.45
N LEU A 2 17.15 -3.30 11.11
CA LEU A 2 17.30 -1.93 10.56
C LEU A 2 18.60 -1.72 9.76
N PHE A 3 19.72 -2.11 10.30
CA PHE A 3 21.04 -1.93 9.66
C PHE A 3 21.15 -2.64 8.29
N ARG A 4 20.55 -3.83 8.15
CA ARG A 4 20.58 -4.58 6.88
C ARG A 4 19.71 -3.94 5.82
N SER A 5 18.53 -3.42 6.19
CA SER A 5 17.59 -2.80 5.25
C SER A 5 18.15 -1.50 4.69
N VAL A 6 18.73 -0.65 5.54
CA VAL A 6 19.35 0.61 5.12
C VAL A 6 20.62 0.34 4.28
N SER A 7 21.45 -0.64 4.67
CA SER A 7 22.64 -1.00 3.89
C SER A 7 22.28 -1.59 2.51
N ALA A 8 21.22 -2.42 2.42
CA ALA A 8 20.74 -2.93 1.15
C ALA A 8 20.21 -1.81 0.26
N LEU A 9 19.45 -0.87 0.82
CA LEU A 9 18.98 0.31 0.11
C LEU A 9 20.13 1.17 -0.41
N ALA A 10 21.15 1.40 0.40
CA ALA A 10 22.33 2.17 0.02
C ALA A 10 23.18 1.49 -1.08
N ALA A 11 23.20 0.15 -1.10
CA ALA A 11 24.00 -0.61 -2.05
C ALA A 11 23.29 -0.89 -3.39
N LEU A 12 21.97 -1.10 -3.35
CA LEU A 12 21.18 -1.60 -4.49
C LEU A 12 20.07 -0.65 -4.94
N GLY A 13 19.66 0.28 -4.07
CA GLY A 13 18.58 1.22 -4.35
C GLY A 13 19.08 2.52 -4.97
N GLY A 14 18.14 3.45 -5.15
CA GLY A 14 18.39 4.83 -5.58
C GLY A 14 17.81 5.83 -4.57
N LEU A 15 18.09 7.11 -4.79
CA LEU A 15 17.56 8.18 -3.94
C LEU A 15 16.03 8.27 -4.00
N GLU A 16 15.44 7.93 -5.15
CA GLU A 16 13.99 7.83 -5.35
C GLU A 16 13.36 6.75 -4.47
N ILE A 17 13.97 5.57 -4.39
CA ILE A 17 13.49 4.46 -3.53
C ILE A 17 13.67 4.85 -2.06
N ALA A 18 14.78 5.51 -1.70
CA ALA A 18 15.01 6.02 -0.36
C ALA A 18 13.98 7.09 0.03
N GLY A 19 13.65 7.99 -0.90
CA GLY A 19 12.60 9.00 -0.71
C GLY A 19 11.22 8.38 -0.46
N ILE A 20 10.85 7.38 -1.27
CA ILE A 20 9.58 6.64 -1.10
C ILE A 20 9.55 5.90 0.24
N CYS A 21 10.66 5.27 0.62
CA CYS A 21 10.80 4.63 1.94
C CYS A 21 10.55 5.66 3.07
N GLY A 22 11.16 6.84 2.96
CA GLY A 22 10.95 7.93 3.91
C GLY A 22 9.51 8.42 3.97
N LEU A 23 8.83 8.53 2.82
CA LEU A 23 7.40 8.88 2.75
C LEU A 23 6.53 7.83 3.44
N CYS A 24 6.79 6.55 3.24
CA CYS A 24 6.06 5.46 3.90
C CYS A 24 6.23 5.52 5.44
N LEU A 25 7.47 5.70 5.91
CA LEU A 25 7.76 5.84 7.33
C LEU A 25 7.11 7.09 7.93
N GLY A 26 7.21 8.22 7.23
CA GLY A 26 6.63 9.49 7.66
C GLY A 26 5.10 9.45 7.69
N GLY A 27 4.47 8.90 6.65
CA GLY A 27 3.02 8.72 6.59
C GLY A 27 2.52 7.88 7.77
N ALA A 28 3.13 6.74 8.02
CA ALA A 28 2.79 5.88 9.15
C ALA A 28 2.99 6.57 10.51
N ALA A 29 4.08 7.33 10.69
CA ALA A 29 4.35 8.09 11.90
C ALA A 29 3.27 9.15 12.19
N HIS A 30 2.67 9.69 11.14
CA HIS A 30 1.55 10.65 11.22
C HIS A 30 0.16 9.99 11.13
N ARG A 31 0.08 8.65 11.14
CA ARG A 31 -1.17 7.89 11.03
C ARG A 31 -1.95 8.20 9.75
N MET A 32 -1.23 8.44 8.67
CA MET A 32 -1.79 8.70 7.34
C MET A 32 -1.73 7.42 6.51
N ALA A 33 -2.80 7.12 5.78
CA ALA A 33 -2.76 6.10 4.75
C ALA A 33 -1.83 6.53 3.62
N VAL A 34 -0.94 5.63 3.19
CA VAL A 34 0.00 5.86 2.10
C VAL A 34 -0.37 4.96 0.94
N MET A 35 -0.78 5.55 -0.16
CA MET A 35 -1.09 4.82 -1.39
C MET A 35 0.22 4.47 -2.11
N VAL A 36 0.50 3.19 -2.24
CA VAL A 36 1.68 2.67 -2.95
C VAL A 36 1.28 2.35 -4.38
N ASP A 37 1.89 3.03 -5.36
CA ASP A 37 1.49 2.92 -6.77
C ASP A 37 1.92 1.59 -7.40
N GLY A 38 3.11 1.53 -7.98
CA GLY A 38 3.56 0.39 -8.79
C GLY A 38 4.78 -0.32 -8.20
N PHE A 39 5.53 -1.02 -9.06
CA PHE A 39 6.62 -1.88 -8.65
C PHE A 39 7.76 -1.12 -7.94
N ILE A 40 8.17 0.04 -8.47
CA ILE A 40 9.25 0.84 -7.85
C ILE A 40 8.81 1.41 -6.50
N SER A 41 7.56 1.89 -6.41
CA SER A 41 6.99 2.36 -5.15
C SER A 41 6.92 1.24 -4.12
N SER A 42 6.59 0.02 -4.55
CA SER A 42 6.57 -1.17 -3.69
C SER A 42 7.96 -1.54 -3.18
N ALA A 43 9.02 -1.28 -3.95
CA ALA A 43 10.39 -1.48 -3.46
C ALA A 43 10.72 -0.55 -2.28
N GLY A 44 10.35 0.73 -2.35
CA GLY A 44 10.50 1.68 -1.25
C GLY A 44 9.65 1.30 -0.03
N ALA A 45 8.40 0.90 -0.26
CA ALA A 45 7.48 0.41 0.77
C ALA A 45 8.03 -0.85 1.48
N LEU A 46 8.61 -1.78 0.71
CA LEU A 46 9.25 -2.97 1.27
C LEU A 46 10.38 -2.61 2.24
N VAL A 47 11.25 -1.67 1.87
CA VAL A 47 12.32 -1.22 2.76
C VAL A 47 11.74 -0.61 4.04
N ALA A 48 10.70 0.22 3.94
CA ALA A 48 10.02 0.81 5.09
C ALA A 48 9.45 -0.27 6.03
N MET A 49 8.77 -1.28 5.50
CA MET A 49 8.25 -2.42 6.27
C MET A 49 9.38 -3.24 6.93
N ARG A 50 10.54 -3.36 6.28
CA ARG A 50 11.72 -4.04 6.88
C ARG A 50 12.38 -3.21 7.96
N ILE A 51 12.28 -1.90 7.92
CA ILE A 51 12.75 -0.98 8.97
C ILE A 51 11.81 -1.05 10.18
N ASN A 52 10.50 -0.90 9.93
CA ASN A 52 9.46 -0.98 10.95
C ASN A 52 8.23 -1.72 10.40
N PRO A 53 7.98 -2.96 10.83
CA PRO A 53 6.83 -3.75 10.35
C PRO A 53 5.47 -3.08 10.55
N ALA A 54 5.29 -2.25 11.58
CA ALA A 54 4.03 -1.55 11.84
C ALA A 54 3.65 -0.55 10.73
N VAL A 55 4.58 -0.19 9.84
CA VAL A 55 4.30 0.64 8.67
C VAL A 55 3.30 -0.03 7.74
N ALA A 56 3.30 -1.36 7.67
CA ALA A 56 2.40 -2.12 6.80
C ALA A 56 0.92 -1.79 7.05
N ASP A 57 0.53 -1.47 8.27
CA ASP A 57 -0.85 -1.13 8.65
C ASP A 57 -1.34 0.19 8.01
N TYR A 58 -0.42 0.98 7.49
CA TYR A 58 -0.70 2.28 6.85
C TYR A 58 -0.52 2.26 5.35
N LEU A 59 -0.06 1.14 4.77
CA LEU A 59 0.20 1.03 3.33
C LEU A 59 -0.99 0.41 2.61
N VAL A 60 -1.43 1.08 1.56
CA VAL A 60 -2.46 0.57 0.64
C VAL A 60 -1.81 0.36 -0.72
N PHE A 61 -1.63 -0.89 -1.12
CA PHE A 61 -1.05 -1.23 -2.42
C PHE A 61 -2.13 -1.11 -3.50
N SER A 62 -1.92 -0.18 -4.43
CA SER A 62 -2.95 0.20 -5.39
C SER A 62 -3.23 -0.87 -6.43
N HIS A 63 -2.19 -1.35 -7.12
CA HIS A 63 -2.37 -2.30 -8.20
C HIS A 63 -1.18 -3.25 -8.33
N CYS A 64 -1.40 -4.40 -8.97
CA CYS A 64 -0.34 -5.23 -9.50
C CYS A 64 -0.02 -4.77 -10.92
N SER A 65 1.19 -4.27 -11.14
CA SER A 65 1.64 -3.95 -12.50
C SER A 65 2.05 -5.23 -13.26
N VAL A 66 2.19 -5.11 -14.58
CA VAL A 66 2.52 -6.26 -15.44
C VAL A 66 3.94 -6.80 -15.24
N GLU A 67 4.81 -6.08 -14.52
CA GLU A 67 6.16 -6.55 -14.24
C GLU A 67 6.14 -7.82 -13.38
N LEU A 68 6.81 -8.85 -13.87
CA LEU A 68 6.90 -10.15 -13.17
C LEU A 68 7.38 -10.00 -11.71
N GLY A 69 8.34 -9.11 -11.48
CA GLY A 69 8.87 -8.84 -10.13
C GLY A 69 7.83 -8.29 -9.16
N HIS A 70 6.82 -7.58 -9.66
CA HIS A 70 5.76 -7.02 -8.82
C HIS A 70 4.81 -8.11 -8.31
N ARG A 71 4.45 -9.06 -9.16
CA ARG A 71 3.65 -10.24 -8.75
C ARG A 71 4.40 -11.08 -7.72
N VAL A 72 5.69 -11.36 -7.97
CA VAL A 72 6.55 -12.07 -7.02
C VAL A 72 6.66 -11.34 -5.67
N PHE A 73 6.70 -10.00 -5.69
CA PHE A 73 6.69 -9.20 -4.47
C PHE A 73 5.42 -9.48 -3.63
N PHE A 74 4.24 -9.39 -4.23
CA PHE A 74 2.98 -9.64 -3.53
C PHE A 74 2.89 -11.06 -2.95
N GLU A 75 3.28 -12.04 -3.74
CA GLU A 75 3.30 -13.46 -3.31
C GLU A 75 4.22 -13.68 -2.11
N ARG A 76 5.44 -13.13 -2.15
CA ARG A 76 6.44 -13.30 -1.08
C ARG A 76 6.08 -12.57 0.20
N GLU A 77 5.49 -11.40 0.08
CA GLU A 77 5.11 -10.59 1.24
C GLU A 77 3.73 -10.98 1.80
N GLY A 78 2.98 -11.85 1.11
CA GLY A 78 1.63 -12.21 1.50
C GLY A 78 0.65 -11.03 1.42
N LEU A 79 0.93 -10.08 0.54
CA LEU A 79 0.15 -8.86 0.36
C LEU A 79 -0.80 -9.00 -0.84
N ARG A 80 -1.84 -8.18 -0.84
CA ARG A 80 -2.80 -8.12 -1.95
C ARG A 80 -2.96 -6.68 -2.43
N PRO A 81 -2.81 -6.41 -3.73
CA PRO A 81 -3.15 -5.11 -4.30
C PRO A 81 -4.67 -4.95 -4.37
N LEU A 82 -5.14 -3.71 -4.41
CA LEU A 82 -6.56 -3.41 -4.62
C LEU A 82 -7.01 -3.75 -6.05
N LEU A 83 -6.13 -3.57 -7.04
CA LEU A 83 -6.42 -3.73 -8.45
C LEU A 83 -5.45 -4.69 -9.13
N ASP A 84 -5.96 -5.49 -10.05
CA ASP A 84 -5.16 -6.29 -11.00
C ASP A 84 -5.80 -6.10 -12.40
N LEU A 85 -5.36 -5.06 -13.11
CA LEU A 85 -5.97 -4.55 -14.35
C LEU A 85 -4.96 -4.46 -15.50
N ASP A 86 -3.87 -5.25 -15.44
CA ASP A 86 -2.79 -5.23 -16.42
C ASP A 86 -2.19 -3.84 -16.68
N MET A 87 -2.18 -2.98 -15.65
CA MET A 87 -1.67 -1.62 -15.73
C MET A 87 -0.15 -1.59 -15.87
N ARG A 88 0.34 -0.71 -16.75
CA ARG A 88 1.78 -0.56 -17.02
C ARG A 88 2.22 0.87 -17.36
N LEU A 89 1.33 1.84 -17.26
CA LEU A 89 1.67 3.23 -17.57
C LEU A 89 2.62 3.82 -16.52
N GLY A 90 2.42 3.49 -15.25
CA GLY A 90 3.13 4.11 -14.14
C GLY A 90 2.58 5.50 -13.83
N GLU A 91 3.46 6.40 -13.41
CA GLU A 91 3.16 7.83 -13.16
C GLU A 91 2.03 8.07 -12.15
N GLY A 92 1.85 7.15 -11.20
CA GLY A 92 0.84 7.28 -10.17
C GLY A 92 -0.58 6.92 -10.64
N THR A 93 -0.76 6.38 -11.85
CA THR A 93 -2.11 6.08 -12.38
C THR A 93 -2.83 5.00 -11.56
N GLY A 94 -2.12 3.97 -11.12
CA GLY A 94 -2.70 2.94 -10.26
C GLY A 94 -3.14 3.50 -8.91
N ALA A 95 -2.30 4.33 -8.30
CA ALA A 95 -2.61 5.02 -7.06
C ALA A 95 -3.82 5.95 -7.21
N ALA A 96 -3.91 6.70 -8.31
CA ALA A 96 -5.03 7.61 -8.58
C ALA A 96 -6.37 6.88 -8.66
N VAL A 97 -6.43 5.73 -9.35
CA VAL A 97 -7.64 4.91 -9.42
C VAL A 97 -7.98 4.29 -8.06
N ALA A 98 -6.98 3.77 -7.36
CA ALA A 98 -7.18 3.14 -6.06
C ALA A 98 -7.58 4.13 -4.96
N MET A 99 -7.16 5.39 -5.05
CA MET A 99 -7.61 6.46 -4.13
C MET A 99 -9.12 6.64 -4.17
N GLN A 100 -9.75 6.60 -5.34
CA GLN A 100 -11.20 6.69 -5.46
C GLN A 100 -11.89 5.53 -4.72
N LEU A 101 -11.36 4.31 -4.86
CA LEU A 101 -11.91 3.14 -4.14
C LEU A 101 -11.74 3.28 -2.62
N LEU A 102 -10.62 3.84 -2.16
CA LEU A 102 -10.39 4.09 -0.74
C LEU A 102 -11.40 5.12 -0.20
N GLU A 103 -11.63 6.22 -0.93
CA GLU A 103 -12.62 7.23 -0.56
C GLU A 103 -14.04 6.65 -0.50
N ASP A 104 -14.42 5.84 -1.49
CA ASP A 104 -15.71 5.17 -1.50
C ASP A 104 -15.85 4.19 -0.32
N GLY A 105 -14.79 3.47 0.02
CA GLY A 105 -14.75 2.61 1.20
C GLY A 105 -14.94 3.39 2.51
N VAL A 106 -14.31 4.55 2.64
CA VAL A 106 -14.47 5.43 3.81
C VAL A 106 -15.90 5.97 3.88
N ARG A 107 -16.49 6.36 2.75
CA ARG A 107 -17.90 6.81 2.71
C ARG A 107 -18.86 5.69 3.11
N ILE A 108 -18.68 4.48 2.58
CA ILE A 108 -19.49 3.32 2.97
C ILE A 108 -19.40 3.11 4.49
N TYR A 109 -18.18 3.14 5.04
CA TYR A 109 -17.99 2.94 6.47
C TYR A 109 -18.69 4.00 7.34
N ASN A 110 -18.69 5.28 6.90
CA ASN A 110 -19.23 6.38 7.69
C ASN A 110 -20.72 6.66 7.45
N GLU A 111 -21.24 6.36 6.27
CA GLU A 111 -22.56 6.82 5.82
C GLU A 111 -23.58 5.68 5.68
N MET A 112 -23.12 4.42 5.53
CA MET A 112 -24.01 3.28 5.40
C MET A 112 -24.60 2.92 6.76
N ALA A 113 -25.94 2.81 6.83
CA ALA A 113 -26.63 2.43 8.04
C ALA A 113 -26.24 1.00 8.47
N THR A 114 -26.06 0.81 9.77
CA THR A 114 -25.85 -0.50 10.36
C THR A 114 -27.15 -1.31 10.40
N PHE A 115 -27.07 -2.64 10.51
CA PHE A 115 -28.26 -3.48 10.67
C PHE A 115 -29.12 -3.08 11.87
N ALA A 116 -28.50 -2.63 12.96
CA ALA A 116 -29.21 -2.15 14.14
C ALA A 116 -30.03 -0.89 13.85
N GLU A 117 -29.47 0.07 13.10
CA GLU A 117 -30.15 1.33 12.73
C GLU A 117 -31.33 1.09 11.80
N VAL A 118 -31.28 0.06 10.94
CA VAL A 118 -32.39 -0.31 10.04
C VAL A 118 -33.31 -1.38 10.62
N GLY A 119 -33.16 -1.76 11.89
CA GLY A 119 -34.03 -2.71 12.58
C GLY A 119 -33.86 -4.17 12.16
N ILE A 120 -32.74 -4.52 11.51
CA ILE A 120 -32.43 -5.89 11.13
C ILE A 120 -31.64 -6.54 12.27
N THR A 121 -32.21 -7.55 12.90
CA THR A 121 -31.48 -8.37 13.87
C THR A 121 -30.67 -9.42 13.11
N PRO A 122 -29.34 -9.57 13.35
CA PRO A 122 -28.60 -10.67 12.77
C PRO A 122 -29.30 -11.99 13.15
N GLY A 123 -29.59 -12.82 12.15
CA GLY A 123 -30.28 -14.08 12.36
C GLY A 123 -29.56 -14.94 13.40
N ALA A 124 -30.35 -15.57 14.26
CA ALA A 124 -29.92 -16.58 15.20
C ALA A 124 -29.38 -17.82 14.47
#